data_152a8c083a0fa6200622bb2b76e794ae
#
_entry.id   152a8c083a0fa6200622bb2b76e794ae
#
_cell.length_a   1.000
_cell.length_b   1.000
_cell.length_c   1.000
_cell.angle_alpha   90.00
_cell.angle_beta   90.00
_cell.angle_gamma   90.00
#
_symmetry.space_group_name_H-M   'P 1'
#
loop_
_entity.id
_entity.type
_entity.pdbx_description
1 polymer ?
#
loop_
_entity_poly.entity_id
_entity_poly.type
_entity_poly.pdbx_seq_one_letter_code
_entity_poly.pdbx_strand_id
1 'polypeptide(L)'
;MTFPQVTINQLNTRSGGKREIARTLLMVGEHTKAITPTPVTAQTDLDALLGVRDSPLRSNVQAFLDNAGQNAMIWLATVQTPQPAGQTQTWADVVMDAQATVSAEGVVVVRPDTTADDINKAQQLRSELNNTLQRWTWFILAVRGCGTGEKWAEYVTTMTALQKDIAAYAVQLTPMLFGNEPGILAGRLCNPSVTIADSPARVATGALVNMGRSDKPQDSDKRELDIATIKALNRARFSVPTWYPDYEGYYWADGVTLDVDGGDYQAIEYLRVADEMARQVRLLAIPKIANRSLNSTPASVAMHQQLFAKPMRDGARSLKINGTVFPGLCMSPRDGDVQITWPEKDKVQIAIVVRPYNCPKDITISIMLDESGE
;
A
#
# COMPACT_ATOMS: atom_id res chain seq x y z
N MET A 1 8.97 10.40 38.38
CA MET A 1 9.51 9.09 38.80
C MET A 1 9.72 8.29 37.55
N THR A 2 10.97 8.02 37.15
CA THR A 2 11.31 7.24 35.98
C THR A 2 11.35 5.77 36.38
N PHE A 3 10.53 4.94 35.73
CA PHE A 3 10.58 3.51 35.98
C PHE A 3 11.85 2.93 35.33
N PRO A 4 12.69 2.17 36.07
CA PRO A 4 13.90 1.60 35.49
C PRO A 4 13.54 0.56 34.42
N GLN A 5 13.90 0.87 33.19
CA GLN A 5 13.66 -0.02 32.02
C GLN A 5 14.95 -0.07 31.18
N VAL A 6 15.37 -1.28 30.84
CA VAL A 6 16.43 -1.50 29.87
C VAL A 6 15.77 -2.09 28.62
N THR A 7 15.75 -1.32 27.54
CA THR A 7 15.22 -1.80 26.25
C THR A 7 16.40 -2.09 25.33
N ILE A 8 16.56 -3.33 24.90
CA ILE A 8 17.58 -3.72 23.94
C ILE A 8 16.89 -3.93 22.59
N ASN A 9 17.09 -3.01 21.65
CA ASN A 9 16.66 -3.14 20.27
C ASN A 9 17.78 -3.79 19.44
N GLN A 10 17.69 -5.08 19.24
CA GLN A 10 18.63 -5.78 18.38
C GLN A 10 18.14 -5.70 16.92
N LEU A 11 18.50 -4.62 16.23
CA LEU A 11 18.25 -4.44 14.81
C LEU A 11 19.29 -5.23 14.00
N ASN A 12 18.94 -6.42 13.55
CA ASN A 12 19.82 -7.17 12.67
C ASN A 12 19.61 -6.73 11.21
N THR A 13 20.24 -5.61 10.83
CA THR A 13 20.14 -5.03 9.49
C THR A 13 20.98 -5.75 8.43
N ARG A 14 21.77 -6.76 8.80
CA ARG A 14 22.72 -7.46 7.91
C ARG A 14 22.64 -8.99 7.94
N SER A 15 21.58 -9.57 8.47
CA SER A 15 21.43 -11.02 8.33
C SER A 15 21.13 -11.36 6.88
N GLY A 16 21.95 -12.19 6.25
CA GLY A 16 21.78 -12.67 4.86
C GLY A 16 20.59 -13.61 4.65
N GLY A 17 19.56 -13.53 5.52
CA GLY A 17 18.24 -14.11 5.30
C GLY A 17 17.45 -13.31 4.27
N LYS A 18 16.49 -13.94 3.63
CA LYS A 18 15.54 -13.28 2.76
C LYS A 18 14.93 -12.07 3.49
N ARG A 19 15.27 -10.86 3.05
CA ARG A 19 14.69 -9.64 3.60
C ARG A 19 13.22 -9.63 3.20
N GLU A 20 12.33 -9.69 4.16
CA GLU A 20 10.89 -9.54 3.89
C GLU A 20 10.65 -8.10 3.44
N ILE A 21 10.32 -7.93 2.18
CA ILE A 21 10.03 -6.62 1.58
C ILE A 21 8.57 -6.27 1.86
N ALA A 22 7.71 -7.28 1.93
CA ALA A 22 6.32 -7.12 2.30
C ALA A 22 6.20 -6.36 3.64
N ARG A 23 5.30 -5.38 3.69
CA ARG A 23 5.08 -4.48 4.83
C ARG A 23 6.22 -3.51 5.16
N THR A 24 7.22 -3.37 4.28
CA THR A 24 8.21 -2.31 4.39
C THR A 24 7.75 -1.10 3.59
N LEU A 25 7.44 0.00 4.24
CA LEU A 25 7.00 1.24 3.60
C LEU A 25 8.00 2.36 3.81
N LEU A 26 7.97 3.31 2.88
CA LEU A 26 8.66 4.59 2.95
C LEU A 26 7.59 5.70 3.03
N MET A 27 7.64 6.54 4.05
CA MET A 27 6.82 7.76 4.13
C MET A 27 7.67 8.96 3.77
N VAL A 28 7.15 9.79 2.86
CA VAL A 28 7.79 11.00 2.39
C VAL A 28 6.86 12.19 2.61
N GLY A 29 7.38 13.28 3.12
CA GLY A 29 6.66 14.53 3.29
C GLY A 29 7.61 15.71 3.40
N GLU A 30 7.07 16.91 3.55
CA GLU A 30 7.86 18.14 3.69
C GLU A 30 8.28 18.36 5.14
N HIS A 31 9.51 18.83 5.31
CA HIS A 31 10.05 19.17 6.62
C HIS A 31 11.15 20.26 6.48
N THR A 32 11.40 21.00 7.54
CA THR A 32 12.44 22.05 7.54
C THR A 32 13.86 21.52 7.42
N LYS A 33 14.07 20.24 7.75
CA LYS A 33 15.36 19.53 7.62
C LYS A 33 15.23 18.43 6.58
N ALA A 34 16.28 18.23 5.78
CA ALA A 34 16.42 17.05 4.96
C ALA A 34 16.72 15.83 5.88
N ILE A 35 15.79 14.88 5.93
CA ILE A 35 15.98 13.62 6.64
C ILE A 35 16.20 12.53 5.60
N THR A 36 17.37 11.91 5.63
CA THR A 36 17.66 10.72 4.82
C THR A 36 16.86 9.52 5.34
N PRO A 37 16.69 8.44 4.54
CA PRO A 37 15.88 7.30 4.97
C PRO A 37 16.24 6.80 6.37
N THR A 38 15.37 7.09 7.33
CA THR A 38 15.54 6.78 8.75
C THR A 38 14.42 5.85 9.21
N PRO A 39 14.72 4.74 9.88
CA PRO A 39 13.69 3.85 10.39
C PRO A 39 12.99 4.48 11.60
N VAL A 40 11.67 4.45 11.58
CA VAL A 40 10.80 4.96 12.66
C VAL A 40 9.96 3.82 13.21
N THR A 41 9.96 3.67 14.52
CA THR A 41 9.20 2.67 15.28
C THR A 41 8.42 3.37 16.40
N ALA A 42 7.56 2.64 17.10
CA ALA A 42 6.83 3.15 18.26
C ALA A 42 7.75 3.70 19.40
N GLN A 43 9.05 3.37 19.37
CA GLN A 43 10.03 3.84 20.37
C GLN A 43 10.83 5.05 19.90
N THR A 44 10.63 5.47 18.64
CA THR A 44 11.34 6.62 18.08
C THR A 44 10.78 7.91 18.70
N ASP A 45 11.66 8.76 19.19
CA ASP A 45 11.29 10.11 19.65
C ASP A 45 10.97 10.98 18.43
N LEU A 46 9.68 11.13 18.14
CA LEU A 46 9.20 11.95 17.02
C LEU A 46 9.42 13.44 17.26
N ASP A 47 9.47 13.90 18.52
CA ASP A 47 9.73 15.30 18.85
C ASP A 47 11.17 15.67 18.51
N ALA A 48 12.11 14.78 18.79
CA ALA A 48 13.51 14.97 18.40
C ALA A 48 13.71 14.90 16.88
N LEU A 49 12.98 14.00 16.20
CA LEU A 49 13.14 13.76 14.77
C LEU A 49 12.43 14.84 13.91
N LEU A 50 11.17 15.12 14.20
CA LEU A 50 10.27 15.99 13.40
C LEU A 50 9.90 17.29 14.12
N GLY A 51 10.35 17.47 15.37
CA GLY A 51 9.99 18.62 16.21
C GLY A 51 8.64 18.45 16.91
N VAL A 52 8.44 19.25 17.96
CA VAL A 52 7.22 19.22 18.80
C VAL A 52 6.00 19.83 18.11
N ARG A 53 6.20 20.60 17.04
CA ARG A 53 5.09 21.24 16.33
C ARG A 53 4.36 20.23 15.47
N ASP A 54 3.04 20.21 15.59
CA ASP A 54 2.19 19.41 14.70
C ASP A 54 2.40 19.75 13.24
N SER A 55 2.57 18.71 12.44
CA SER A 55 2.64 18.79 10.99
C SER A 55 1.91 17.59 10.40
N PRO A 56 1.38 17.72 9.16
CA PRO A 56 0.73 16.59 8.49
C PRO A 56 1.62 15.34 8.44
N LEU A 57 2.91 15.51 8.21
CA LEU A 57 3.86 14.39 8.19
C LEU A 57 3.96 13.71 9.56
N ARG A 58 4.17 14.48 10.64
CA ARG A 58 4.29 13.94 12.00
C ARG A 58 3.02 13.20 12.42
N SER A 59 1.85 13.81 12.21
CA SER A 59 0.56 13.20 12.56
C SER A 59 0.30 11.91 11.77
N ASN A 60 0.66 11.85 10.50
CA ASN A 60 0.52 10.65 9.67
C ASN A 60 1.53 9.55 10.05
N VAL A 61 2.76 9.89 10.46
CA VAL A 61 3.71 8.91 11.02
C VAL A 61 3.14 8.29 12.30
N GLN A 62 2.59 9.11 13.22
CA GLN A 62 1.97 8.60 14.44
C GLN A 62 0.75 7.72 14.12
N ALA A 63 -0.12 8.14 13.21
CA ALA A 63 -1.28 7.37 12.79
C ALA A 63 -0.90 6.03 12.14
N PHE A 64 0.21 5.99 11.39
CA PHE A 64 0.77 4.72 10.90
C PHE A 64 1.11 3.79 12.06
N LEU A 65 1.88 4.25 13.04
CA LEU A 65 2.31 3.44 14.18
C LEU A 65 1.12 2.90 14.98
N ASP A 66 0.09 3.73 15.17
CA ASP A 66 -1.11 3.38 15.93
C ASP A 66 -1.96 2.30 15.23
N ASN A 67 -1.96 2.26 13.87
CA ASN A 67 -2.75 1.32 13.07
C ASN A 67 -1.97 0.10 12.56
N ALA A 68 -0.64 0.17 12.52
CA ALA A 68 0.20 -0.92 12.02
C ALA A 68 0.46 -2.02 13.06
N GLY A 69 0.08 -1.80 14.34
CA GLY A 69 0.26 -2.77 15.41
C GLY A 69 1.65 -2.75 16.05
N GLN A 70 1.86 -3.65 17.00
CA GLN A 70 3.13 -3.73 17.74
C GLN A 70 4.30 -4.11 16.83
N ASN A 71 5.46 -3.53 17.08
CA ASN A 71 6.71 -3.73 16.34
C ASN A 71 6.67 -3.28 14.87
N ALA A 72 5.71 -2.44 14.50
CA ALA A 72 5.69 -1.84 13.19
C ALA A 72 6.86 -0.87 13.00
N MET A 73 7.36 -0.82 11.78
CA MET A 73 8.44 0.08 11.37
C MET A 73 8.10 0.68 10.02
N ILE A 74 8.33 1.98 9.89
CA ILE A 74 8.26 2.70 8.61
C ILE A 74 9.58 3.43 8.39
N TRP A 75 10.01 3.52 7.14
CA TRP A 75 11.10 4.39 6.77
C TRP A 75 10.56 5.79 6.51
N LEU A 76 11.26 6.79 7.01
CA LEU A 76 10.90 8.21 6.86
C LEU A 76 12.01 8.90 6.08
N ALA A 77 11.62 9.68 5.07
CA ALA A 77 12.51 10.61 4.38
C ALA A 77 11.74 11.92 4.12
N THR A 78 12.44 13.04 3.96
CA THR A 78 11.78 14.33 3.81
C THR A 78 12.32 15.13 2.63
N VAL A 79 11.42 15.89 2.01
CA VAL A 79 11.77 17.01 1.14
C VAL A 79 11.99 18.24 2.04
N GLN A 80 13.14 18.86 1.95
CA GLN A 80 13.41 20.07 2.72
C GLN A 80 12.60 21.26 2.20
N THR A 81 11.86 21.92 3.09
CA THR A 81 11.07 23.12 2.75
C THR A 81 11.27 24.18 3.85
N PRO A 82 11.75 25.40 3.50
CA PRO A 82 12.20 25.83 2.17
C PRO A 82 13.48 25.11 1.71
N GLN A 83 13.62 24.93 0.41
CA GLN A 83 14.81 24.32 -0.15
C GLN A 83 16.01 25.28 -0.10
N PRO A 84 17.24 24.76 0.06
CA PRO A 84 18.43 25.57 -0.07
C PRO A 84 18.55 26.21 -1.46
N ALA A 85 19.16 27.38 -1.52
CA ALA A 85 19.33 28.11 -2.77
C ALA A 85 20.06 27.26 -3.83
N GLY A 86 19.48 27.20 -5.04
CA GLY A 86 20.01 26.41 -6.15
C GLY A 86 19.71 24.90 -6.10
N GLN A 87 18.93 24.44 -5.14
CA GLN A 87 18.44 23.04 -5.10
C GLN A 87 16.95 23.00 -5.44
N THR A 88 16.53 21.97 -6.17
CA THR A 88 15.15 21.70 -6.56
C THR A 88 14.90 20.20 -6.41
N GLN A 89 14.87 19.73 -5.17
CA GLN A 89 14.58 18.32 -4.89
C GLN A 89 13.06 18.09 -4.80
N THR A 90 12.55 17.17 -5.59
CA THR A 90 11.15 16.78 -5.56
C THR A 90 10.95 15.57 -4.64
N TRP A 91 9.70 15.28 -4.27
CA TRP A 91 9.36 14.05 -3.53
C TRP A 91 9.77 12.79 -4.31
N ALA A 92 9.70 12.83 -5.64
CA ALA A 92 10.09 11.70 -6.49
C ALA A 92 11.60 11.44 -6.46
N ASP A 93 12.42 12.49 -6.39
CA ASP A 93 13.87 12.37 -6.24
C ASP A 93 14.22 11.74 -4.89
N VAL A 94 13.56 12.19 -3.81
CA VAL A 94 13.72 11.60 -2.46
C VAL A 94 13.35 10.12 -2.46
N VAL A 95 12.28 9.73 -3.15
CA VAL A 95 11.87 8.33 -3.26
C VAL A 95 12.92 7.52 -4.03
N MET A 96 13.41 8.02 -5.15
CA MET A 96 14.43 7.32 -5.96
C MET A 96 15.70 7.10 -5.14
N ASP A 97 16.20 8.12 -4.44
CA ASP A 97 17.40 8.05 -3.60
C ASP A 97 17.18 7.07 -2.42
N ALA A 98 16.01 7.14 -1.78
CA ALA A 98 15.66 6.25 -0.68
C ALA A 98 15.58 4.79 -1.15
N GLN A 99 14.95 4.54 -2.28
CA GLN A 99 14.81 3.20 -2.84
C GLN A 99 16.16 2.60 -3.30
N ALA A 100 17.19 3.39 -3.52
CA ALA A 100 18.53 2.86 -3.78
C ALA A 100 19.10 2.12 -2.55
N THR A 101 18.76 2.56 -1.34
CA THR A 101 19.26 2.02 -0.07
C THR A 101 18.26 1.15 0.68
N VAL A 102 16.97 1.52 0.64
CA VAL A 102 15.87 0.83 1.33
C VAL A 102 14.97 0.17 0.31
N SER A 103 14.69 -1.12 0.51
CA SER A 103 13.72 -1.84 -0.34
C SER A 103 12.34 -1.73 0.27
N ALA A 104 11.54 -0.76 -0.18
CA ALA A 104 10.16 -0.59 0.25
C ALA A 104 9.19 -1.11 -0.83
N GLU A 105 8.15 -1.84 -0.41
CA GLU A 105 7.08 -2.28 -1.30
C GLU A 105 6.11 -1.15 -1.64
N GLY A 106 5.99 -0.16 -0.77
CA GLY A 106 5.09 0.98 -0.95
C GLY A 106 5.66 2.28 -0.45
N VAL A 107 5.21 3.36 -1.04
CA VAL A 107 5.58 4.74 -0.70
C VAL A 107 4.34 5.53 -0.35
N VAL A 108 4.39 6.25 0.75
CA VAL A 108 3.33 7.16 1.22
C VAL A 108 3.82 8.59 1.08
N VAL A 109 3.20 9.37 0.22
CA VAL A 109 3.53 10.79 0.03
C VAL A 109 2.50 11.63 0.78
N VAL A 110 2.92 12.18 1.91
CA VAL A 110 2.08 13.04 2.76
C VAL A 110 2.22 14.49 2.30
N ARG A 111 1.50 14.80 1.22
CA ARG A 111 1.48 16.12 0.60
C ARG A 111 0.07 16.41 0.07
N PRO A 112 -0.71 17.28 0.74
CA PRO A 112 -2.14 17.46 0.44
C PRO A 112 -2.40 18.16 -0.91
N ASP A 113 -1.42 18.84 -1.48
CA ASP A 113 -1.47 19.58 -2.75
C ASP A 113 -1.12 18.72 -3.98
N THR A 114 -1.33 17.41 -3.90
CA THR A 114 -1.13 16.47 -5.01
C THR A 114 -1.91 16.89 -6.25
N THR A 115 -1.23 16.91 -7.38
CA THR A 115 -1.75 17.26 -8.71
C THR A 115 -1.89 16.04 -9.61
N ALA A 116 -2.53 16.20 -10.78
CA ALA A 116 -2.58 15.16 -11.81
C ALA A 116 -1.18 14.76 -12.31
N ASP A 117 -0.25 15.72 -12.37
CA ASP A 117 1.14 15.45 -12.74
C ASP A 117 1.86 14.60 -11.68
N ASP A 118 1.59 14.81 -10.40
CA ASP A 118 2.13 13.97 -9.32
C ASP A 118 1.63 12.53 -9.44
N ILE A 119 0.37 12.32 -9.81
CA ILE A 119 -0.21 10.97 -10.02
C ILE A 119 0.51 10.28 -11.18
N ASN A 120 0.66 10.96 -12.31
CA ASN A 120 1.37 10.43 -13.47
C ASN A 120 2.85 10.17 -13.14
N LYS A 121 3.50 11.08 -12.39
CA LYS A 121 4.89 10.90 -11.94
C LYS A 121 5.06 9.70 -11.03
N ALA A 122 4.11 9.41 -10.13
CA ALA A 122 4.15 8.21 -9.29
C ALA A 122 4.09 6.92 -10.14
N GLN A 123 3.18 6.87 -11.12
CA GLN A 123 3.10 5.72 -12.03
C GLN A 123 4.35 5.58 -12.90
N GLN A 124 4.91 6.68 -13.38
CA GLN A 124 6.18 6.68 -14.10
C GLN A 124 7.32 6.20 -13.22
N LEU A 125 7.40 6.70 -11.98
CA LEU A 125 8.43 6.33 -11.01
C LEU A 125 8.41 4.83 -10.67
N ARG A 126 7.21 4.21 -10.61
CA ARG A 126 7.11 2.75 -10.51
C ARG A 126 7.88 2.05 -11.64
N SER A 127 7.68 2.50 -12.86
CA SER A 127 8.35 1.92 -14.03
C SER A 127 9.86 2.16 -13.99
N GLU A 128 10.29 3.35 -13.59
CA GLU A 128 11.70 3.70 -13.42
C GLU A 128 12.36 2.83 -12.33
N LEU A 129 11.72 2.67 -11.16
CA LEU A 129 12.21 1.83 -10.07
C LEU A 129 12.30 0.36 -10.47
N ASN A 130 11.31 -0.13 -11.24
CA ASN A 130 11.36 -1.50 -11.74
C ASN A 130 12.49 -1.69 -12.76
N ASN A 131 12.69 -0.76 -13.67
CA ASN A 131 13.71 -0.85 -14.72
C ASN A 131 15.12 -0.70 -14.16
N THR A 132 15.35 0.22 -13.22
CA THR A 132 16.69 0.54 -12.70
C THR A 132 17.08 -0.31 -11.49
N LEU A 133 16.17 -0.50 -10.55
CA LEU A 133 16.44 -1.16 -9.27
C LEU A 133 15.75 -2.51 -9.14
N GLN A 134 14.92 -2.90 -10.12
CA GLN A 134 14.10 -4.11 -10.08
C GLN A 134 13.20 -4.16 -8.82
N ARG A 135 12.57 -3.01 -8.52
CA ARG A 135 11.69 -2.83 -7.36
C ARG A 135 10.27 -2.56 -7.82
N TRP A 136 9.35 -3.41 -7.39
CA TRP A 136 7.91 -3.24 -7.58
C TRP A 136 7.39 -2.40 -6.42
N THR A 137 7.02 -1.15 -6.69
CA THR A 137 6.61 -0.18 -5.67
C THR A 137 5.26 0.41 -6.02
N TRP A 138 4.34 0.44 -5.07
CA TRP A 138 3.06 1.14 -5.17
C TRP A 138 3.07 2.41 -4.33
N PHE A 139 2.11 3.31 -4.57
CA PHE A 139 2.09 4.63 -3.98
C PHE A 139 0.74 4.94 -3.32
N ILE A 140 0.77 5.56 -2.15
CA ILE A 140 -0.33 6.28 -1.53
C ILE A 140 0.00 7.77 -1.65
N LEU A 141 -0.81 8.53 -2.38
CA LEU A 141 -0.69 9.97 -2.46
C LEU A 141 -1.80 10.61 -1.63
N ALA A 142 -1.41 11.44 -0.66
CA ALA A 142 -2.34 12.27 0.07
C ALA A 142 -2.93 13.33 -0.88
N VAL A 143 -4.22 13.55 -0.81
CA VAL A 143 -4.87 14.70 -1.44
C VAL A 143 -5.58 15.53 -0.36
N ARG A 144 -5.79 16.82 -0.63
CA ARG A 144 -6.44 17.70 0.33
C ARG A 144 -7.82 17.20 0.76
N GLY A 145 -8.23 17.56 1.95
CA GLY A 145 -9.62 17.45 2.39
C GLY A 145 -10.51 18.56 1.81
N CYS A 146 -11.78 18.56 2.21
CA CYS A 146 -12.72 19.62 1.83
C CYS A 146 -12.25 20.98 2.34
N GLY A 147 -12.22 21.98 1.46
CA GLY A 147 -11.82 23.34 1.80
C GLY A 147 -12.87 24.07 2.64
N THR A 148 -12.44 25.09 3.41
CA THR A 148 -13.32 25.85 4.32
C THR A 148 -14.45 26.62 3.60
N GLY A 149 -14.28 26.92 2.31
CA GLY A 149 -15.29 27.59 1.48
C GLY A 149 -15.99 26.67 0.48
N GLU A 150 -15.82 25.37 0.58
CA GLU A 150 -16.26 24.38 -0.40
C GLU A 150 -17.37 23.50 0.16
N LYS A 151 -18.36 23.18 -0.66
CA LYS A 151 -19.43 22.21 -0.31
C LYS A 151 -19.00 20.80 -0.71
N TRP A 152 -19.58 19.78 -0.04
CA TRP A 152 -19.25 18.38 -0.34
C TRP A 152 -19.42 18.03 -1.83
N ALA A 153 -20.46 18.52 -2.49
CA ALA A 153 -20.72 18.26 -3.90
C ALA A 153 -19.63 18.88 -4.82
N GLU A 154 -19.18 20.10 -4.49
CA GLU A 154 -18.12 20.80 -5.21
C GLU A 154 -16.78 20.08 -5.00
N TYR A 155 -16.51 19.67 -3.75
CA TYR A 155 -15.33 18.89 -3.40
C TYR A 155 -15.24 17.58 -4.19
N VAL A 156 -16.33 16.78 -4.21
CA VAL A 156 -16.40 15.54 -5.00
C VAL A 156 -16.16 15.79 -6.48
N THR A 157 -16.73 16.88 -7.02
CA THR A 157 -16.53 17.27 -8.42
C THR A 157 -15.08 17.61 -8.70
N THR A 158 -14.45 18.43 -7.84
CA THR A 158 -13.04 18.81 -7.95
C THR A 158 -12.13 17.59 -7.85
N MET A 159 -12.37 16.71 -6.89
CA MET A 159 -11.59 15.49 -6.72
C MET A 159 -11.77 14.54 -7.92
N THR A 160 -12.98 14.38 -8.42
CA THR A 160 -13.22 13.57 -9.63
C THR A 160 -12.45 14.13 -10.84
N ALA A 161 -12.39 15.45 -10.98
CA ALA A 161 -11.62 16.09 -12.06
C ALA A 161 -10.10 15.87 -11.93
N LEU A 162 -9.57 15.80 -10.69
CA LEU A 162 -8.14 15.59 -10.42
C LEU A 162 -7.60 14.30 -11.04
N GLN A 163 -8.37 13.23 -11.01
CA GLN A 163 -7.95 11.89 -11.47
C GLN A 163 -8.59 11.45 -12.79
N LYS A 164 -9.39 12.35 -13.40
CA LYS A 164 -10.09 12.05 -14.64
C LYS A 164 -9.11 11.66 -15.75
N ASP A 165 -9.44 10.60 -16.48
CA ASP A 165 -8.68 10.08 -17.61
C ASP A 165 -7.24 9.59 -17.26
N ILE A 166 -6.94 9.42 -15.96
CA ILE A 166 -5.65 8.88 -15.50
C ILE A 166 -5.77 7.37 -15.27
N ALA A 167 -4.82 6.63 -15.86
CA ALA A 167 -4.61 5.21 -15.66
C ALA A 167 -3.29 5.00 -14.89
N ALA A 168 -3.38 4.78 -13.57
CA ALA A 168 -2.23 4.64 -12.69
C ALA A 168 -2.45 3.52 -11.68
N TYR A 169 -2.39 2.27 -12.15
CA TYR A 169 -2.73 1.08 -11.37
C TYR A 169 -1.89 0.89 -10.09
N ALA A 170 -0.74 1.54 -9.99
CA ALA A 170 0.10 1.46 -8.81
C ALA A 170 -0.11 2.63 -7.83
N VAL A 171 -1.12 3.46 -8.04
CA VAL A 171 -1.37 4.66 -7.25
C VAL A 171 -2.72 4.59 -6.57
N GLN A 172 -2.75 4.88 -5.28
CA GLN A 172 -3.95 5.11 -4.47
C GLN A 172 -4.01 6.59 -4.10
N LEU A 173 -5.16 7.23 -4.27
CA LEU A 173 -5.41 8.58 -3.77
C LEU A 173 -6.17 8.50 -2.45
N THR A 174 -5.65 9.16 -1.44
CA THR A 174 -6.22 9.15 -0.08
C THR A 174 -6.51 10.58 0.36
N PRO A 175 -7.79 10.99 0.36
CA PRO A 175 -8.20 12.31 0.83
C PRO A 175 -8.01 12.44 2.34
N MET A 176 -7.41 13.54 2.76
CA MET A 176 -7.20 13.88 4.18
C MET A 176 -8.47 14.54 4.75
N LEU A 177 -9.56 13.78 4.87
CA LEU A 177 -10.86 14.25 5.35
C LEU A 177 -10.81 14.54 6.86
N PHE A 178 -10.25 13.63 7.63
CA PHE A 178 -10.01 13.77 9.06
C PHE A 178 -8.58 14.25 9.36
N GLY A 179 -7.65 14.05 8.43
CA GLY A 179 -6.27 14.54 8.48
C GLY A 179 -5.18 13.48 8.42
N ASN A 180 -5.43 12.27 8.88
CA ASN A 180 -4.39 11.22 9.04
C ASN A 180 -4.61 10.00 8.13
N GLU A 181 -5.50 10.06 7.17
CA GLU A 181 -5.88 8.91 6.35
C GLU A 181 -4.71 8.24 5.62
N PRO A 182 -3.73 8.96 5.04
CA PRO A 182 -2.57 8.30 4.40
C PRO A 182 -1.77 7.42 5.37
N GLY A 183 -1.52 7.93 6.59
CA GLY A 183 -0.85 7.18 7.64
C GLY A 183 -1.66 5.97 8.13
N ILE A 184 -2.96 6.16 8.30
CA ILE A 184 -3.90 5.09 8.70
C ILE A 184 -3.93 3.98 7.66
N LEU A 185 -4.11 4.30 6.38
CA LEU A 185 -4.12 3.30 5.31
C LEU A 185 -2.79 2.54 5.26
N ALA A 186 -1.68 3.25 5.33
CA ALA A 186 -0.35 2.64 5.40
C ALA A 186 -0.23 1.68 6.58
N GLY A 187 -0.71 2.08 7.77
CA GLY A 187 -0.74 1.26 8.97
C GLY A 187 -1.58 0.00 8.79
N ARG A 188 -2.77 0.12 8.20
CA ARG A 188 -3.65 -1.03 7.89
C ARG A 188 -2.97 -2.03 6.94
N LEU A 189 -2.30 -1.55 5.90
CA LEU A 189 -1.59 -2.39 4.93
C LEU A 189 -0.35 -3.07 5.53
N CYS A 190 0.22 -2.53 6.61
CA CYS A 190 1.36 -3.10 7.33
C CYS A 190 1.00 -3.94 8.55
N ASN A 191 -0.27 -4.01 8.93
CA ASN A 191 -0.70 -4.71 10.14
C ASN A 191 -0.36 -6.21 10.07
N PRO A 192 0.44 -6.76 11.01
CA PRO A 192 0.85 -8.16 10.98
C PRO A 192 -0.26 -9.14 11.35
N SER A 193 -1.42 -8.67 11.82
CA SER A 193 -2.58 -9.53 12.12
C SER A 193 -3.34 -10.01 10.88
N VAL A 194 -2.97 -9.51 9.70
CA VAL A 194 -3.55 -9.87 8.40
C VAL A 194 -2.46 -10.19 7.38
N THR A 195 -2.82 -10.78 6.24
CA THR A 195 -1.88 -11.03 5.15
C THR A 195 -1.82 -9.85 4.18
N ILE A 196 -0.86 -9.84 3.27
CA ILE A 196 -0.79 -8.82 2.19
C ILE A 196 -1.92 -8.98 1.15
N ALA A 197 -2.59 -10.12 1.15
CA ALA A 197 -3.73 -10.41 0.28
C ALA A 197 -5.07 -9.94 0.90
N ASP A 198 -5.06 -9.53 2.17
CA ASP A 198 -6.26 -9.01 2.80
C ASP A 198 -6.49 -7.54 2.42
N SER A 199 -7.75 -7.23 2.10
CA SER A 199 -8.15 -5.86 1.83
C SER A 199 -8.03 -4.98 3.09
N PRO A 200 -7.63 -3.70 2.97
CA PRO A 200 -7.68 -2.75 4.07
C PRO A 200 -9.09 -2.57 4.62
N ALA A 201 -10.12 -2.91 3.82
CA ALA A 201 -11.54 -2.87 4.23
C ALA A 201 -11.94 -3.97 5.21
N ARG A 202 -11.08 -4.95 5.51
CA ARG A 202 -11.39 -6.05 6.42
C ARG A 202 -11.76 -5.54 7.82
N VAL A 203 -13.06 -5.54 8.12
CA VAL A 203 -13.62 -5.02 9.39
C VAL A 203 -13.10 -5.78 10.62
N ALA A 204 -12.95 -7.11 10.50
CA ALA A 204 -12.43 -7.95 11.58
C ALA A 204 -10.97 -7.64 12.02
N THR A 205 -10.27 -6.75 11.32
CA THR A 205 -8.97 -6.23 11.75
C THR A 205 -9.11 -5.22 12.90
N GLY A 206 -10.30 -4.72 13.15
CA GLY A 206 -10.62 -3.72 14.17
C GLY A 206 -10.89 -2.34 13.59
N ALA A 207 -11.35 -1.42 14.43
CA ALA A 207 -11.58 -0.03 14.05
C ALA A 207 -10.27 0.71 13.77
N LEU A 208 -10.37 1.78 12.97
CA LEU A 208 -9.28 2.74 12.74
C LEU A 208 -9.10 3.62 13.98
N VAL A 209 -7.87 3.96 14.28
CA VAL A 209 -7.53 4.84 15.41
C VAL A 209 -6.75 6.05 14.92
N ASN A 210 -6.77 7.12 15.72
CA ASN A 210 -6.03 8.35 15.43
C ASN A 210 -6.37 8.97 14.05
N MET A 211 -7.66 9.22 13.82
CA MET A 211 -8.15 9.80 12.57
C MET A 211 -7.61 11.21 12.28
N GLY A 212 -7.11 11.91 13.29
CA GLY A 212 -6.62 13.29 13.21
C GLY A 212 -7.57 14.29 13.87
N ARG A 213 -8.87 14.04 13.81
CA ARG A 213 -9.90 14.76 14.59
C ARG A 213 -10.95 13.79 15.10
N SER A 214 -11.62 14.16 16.20
CA SER A 214 -12.70 13.39 16.79
C SER A 214 -14.03 13.62 16.06
N ASP A 215 -14.27 14.88 15.64
CA ASP A 215 -15.54 15.28 15.05
C ASP A 215 -15.53 15.02 13.55
N LYS A 216 -16.71 14.71 13.01
CA LYS A 216 -16.88 14.57 11.57
C LYS A 216 -16.55 15.89 10.88
N PRO A 217 -15.79 15.87 9.78
CA PRO A 217 -15.52 17.06 8.97
C PRO A 217 -16.84 17.68 8.50
N GLN A 218 -16.85 19.00 8.40
CA GLN A 218 -17.98 19.77 7.92
C GLN A 218 -17.59 20.58 6.67
N ASP A 219 -18.53 20.78 5.78
CA ASP A 219 -18.41 21.64 4.61
C ASP A 219 -18.70 23.12 4.94
N SER A 220 -18.67 23.99 3.92
CA SER A 220 -18.96 25.43 4.08
C SER A 220 -20.38 25.73 4.61
N ASP A 221 -21.34 24.83 4.36
CA ASP A 221 -22.72 24.94 4.88
C ASP A 221 -22.88 24.30 6.27
N LYS A 222 -21.76 23.89 6.93
CA LYS A 222 -21.73 23.15 8.20
C LYS A 222 -22.41 21.79 8.16
N ARG A 223 -22.51 21.18 6.98
CA ARG A 223 -23.03 19.83 6.82
C ARG A 223 -21.90 18.84 7.12
N GLU A 224 -22.16 17.93 7.99
CA GLU A 224 -21.21 16.84 8.31
C GLU A 224 -20.99 15.94 7.10
N LEU A 225 -19.78 15.37 7.04
CA LEU A 225 -19.44 14.31 6.10
C LEU A 225 -20.44 13.15 6.25
N ASP A 226 -21.07 12.77 5.17
CA ASP A 226 -22.04 11.69 5.12
C ASP A 226 -21.55 10.47 4.32
N ILE A 227 -22.26 9.35 4.47
CA ILE A 227 -21.95 8.10 3.76
C ILE A 227 -22.13 8.26 2.23
N ALA A 228 -23.04 9.14 1.79
CA ALA A 228 -23.26 9.37 0.37
C ALA A 228 -22.05 10.03 -0.28
N THR A 229 -21.46 11.01 0.38
CA THR A 229 -20.20 11.66 -0.03
C THR A 229 -19.04 10.65 -0.06
N ILE A 230 -18.89 9.80 0.98
CA ILE A 230 -17.88 8.74 1.01
C ILE A 230 -18.05 7.77 -0.17
N LYS A 231 -19.27 7.33 -0.44
CA LYS A 231 -19.57 6.46 -1.60
C LYS A 231 -19.25 7.14 -2.93
N ALA A 232 -19.52 8.45 -3.05
CA ALA A 232 -19.19 9.21 -4.26
C ALA A 232 -17.68 9.29 -4.47
N LEU A 233 -16.91 9.58 -3.43
CA LEU A 233 -15.44 9.57 -3.48
C LEU A 233 -14.87 8.19 -3.82
N ASN A 234 -15.40 7.13 -3.21
CA ASN A 234 -14.95 5.78 -3.50
C ASN A 234 -15.26 5.37 -4.96
N ARG A 235 -16.44 5.71 -5.49
CA ARG A 235 -16.77 5.53 -6.92
C ARG A 235 -15.84 6.33 -7.84
N ALA A 236 -15.38 7.51 -7.39
CA ALA A 236 -14.37 8.29 -8.06
C ALA A 236 -12.94 7.78 -7.80
N ARG A 237 -12.78 6.51 -7.38
CA ARG A 237 -11.50 5.81 -7.17
C ARG A 237 -10.61 6.43 -6.08
N PHE A 238 -11.20 7.05 -5.06
CA PHE A 238 -10.49 7.45 -3.85
C PHE A 238 -10.60 6.38 -2.77
N SER A 239 -9.48 6.11 -2.13
CA SER A 239 -9.38 5.20 -0.99
C SER A 239 -9.71 6.00 0.27
N VAL A 240 -10.85 5.72 0.90
CA VAL A 240 -11.45 6.54 1.95
C VAL A 240 -11.89 5.72 3.15
N PRO A 241 -11.93 6.31 4.35
CA PRO A 241 -12.56 5.68 5.50
C PRO A 241 -14.10 5.65 5.35
N THR A 242 -14.73 4.77 6.10
CA THR A 242 -16.17 4.64 6.20
C THR A 242 -16.60 4.27 7.63
N TRP A 243 -17.90 4.26 7.89
CA TRP A 243 -18.48 3.72 9.12
C TRP A 243 -19.78 2.98 8.78
N TYR A 244 -20.24 2.16 9.70
CA TYR A 244 -21.48 1.42 9.56
C TYR A 244 -22.46 1.87 10.65
N PRO A 245 -23.72 2.18 10.33
CA PRO A 245 -24.75 2.42 11.35
C PRO A 245 -24.81 1.24 12.34
N ASP A 246 -25.00 1.53 13.60
CA ASP A 246 -25.12 0.56 14.70
C ASP A 246 -23.87 -0.33 14.91
N TYR A 247 -22.75 0.04 14.31
CA TYR A 247 -21.46 -0.64 14.48
C TYR A 247 -20.36 0.37 14.78
N GLU A 248 -19.83 0.33 15.99
CA GLU A 248 -18.94 1.37 16.51
C GLU A 248 -17.60 1.42 15.75
N GLY A 249 -17.13 2.63 15.50
CA GLY A 249 -15.79 2.93 14.94
C GLY A 249 -15.81 3.30 13.47
N TYR A 250 -14.63 3.73 13.01
CA TYR A 250 -14.35 3.97 11.61
C TYR A 250 -13.60 2.77 11.02
N TYR A 251 -13.85 2.48 9.77
CA TYR A 251 -13.26 1.38 9.02
C TYR A 251 -12.77 1.89 7.66
N TRP A 252 -12.05 1.08 6.92
CA TRP A 252 -11.65 1.45 5.57
C TRP A 252 -12.72 0.96 4.58
N ALA A 253 -13.10 1.80 3.62
CA ALA A 253 -14.14 1.43 2.65
C ALA A 253 -13.60 0.45 1.60
N ASP A 254 -12.47 0.80 0.95
CA ASP A 254 -11.79 -0.04 -0.02
C ASP A 254 -10.35 0.45 -0.26
N GLY A 255 -9.46 -0.46 -0.69
CA GLY A 255 -8.11 -0.16 -1.15
C GLY A 255 -8.04 0.05 -2.66
N VAL A 256 -8.87 0.97 -3.19
CA VAL A 256 -8.92 1.20 -4.64
C VAL A 256 -7.65 1.85 -5.17
N THR A 257 -7.25 1.45 -6.37
CA THR A 257 -6.18 2.07 -7.15
C THR A 257 -6.76 2.90 -8.30
N LEU A 258 -5.91 3.62 -9.01
CA LEU A 258 -6.29 4.33 -10.23
C LEU A 258 -6.14 3.46 -11.49
N ASP A 259 -6.31 2.14 -11.38
CA ASP A 259 -6.35 1.27 -12.56
C ASP A 259 -7.59 1.58 -13.42
N VAL A 260 -7.52 1.23 -14.69
CA VAL A 260 -8.65 1.40 -15.61
C VAL A 260 -9.84 0.53 -15.20
N ASP A 261 -11.03 0.93 -15.60
CA ASP A 261 -12.22 0.12 -15.36
C ASP A 261 -12.08 -1.25 -16.04
N GLY A 262 -12.28 -2.32 -15.27
CA GLY A 262 -12.05 -3.69 -15.73
C GLY A 262 -10.58 -4.13 -15.73
N GLY A 263 -9.66 -3.30 -15.23
CA GLY A 263 -8.26 -3.68 -15.05
C GLY A 263 -8.05 -4.69 -13.91
N ASP A 264 -6.93 -5.38 -13.95
CA ASP A 264 -6.62 -6.48 -13.01
C ASP A 264 -6.19 -5.98 -11.63
N TYR A 265 -5.77 -4.71 -11.51
CA TYR A 265 -5.17 -4.14 -10.30
C TYR A 265 -6.03 -3.06 -9.64
N GLN A 266 -7.34 -3.09 -9.83
CA GLN A 266 -8.26 -2.11 -9.23
C GLN A 266 -8.26 -2.09 -7.70
N ALA A 267 -7.75 -3.15 -7.06
CA ALA A 267 -7.57 -3.24 -5.63
C ALA A 267 -6.11 -3.50 -5.27
N ILE A 268 -5.63 -2.80 -4.23
CA ILE A 268 -4.23 -2.85 -3.80
C ILE A 268 -3.77 -4.25 -3.40
N GLU A 269 -4.65 -5.05 -2.81
CA GLU A 269 -4.35 -6.42 -2.42
C GLU A 269 -3.96 -7.29 -3.62
N TYR A 270 -4.58 -7.11 -4.77
CA TYR A 270 -4.23 -7.87 -5.99
C TYR A 270 -2.85 -7.47 -6.52
N LEU A 271 -2.58 -6.17 -6.55
CA LEU A 271 -1.27 -5.65 -6.96
C LEU A 271 -0.16 -6.16 -6.04
N ARG A 272 -0.37 -6.10 -4.72
CA ARG A 272 0.63 -6.56 -3.73
C ARG A 272 0.95 -8.04 -3.89
N VAL A 273 -0.06 -8.88 -4.10
CA VAL A 273 0.15 -10.32 -4.33
C VAL A 273 0.92 -10.57 -5.61
N ALA A 274 0.55 -9.90 -6.71
CA ALA A 274 1.25 -10.03 -7.99
C ALA A 274 2.73 -9.59 -7.86
N ASP A 275 2.98 -8.45 -7.22
CA ASP A 275 4.33 -7.91 -6.99
C ASP A 275 5.18 -8.85 -6.12
N GLU A 276 4.59 -9.46 -5.10
CA GLU A 276 5.29 -10.42 -4.24
C GLU A 276 5.67 -11.68 -5.01
N MET A 277 4.76 -12.23 -5.81
CA MET A 277 5.06 -13.38 -6.65
C MET A 277 6.15 -13.06 -7.68
N ALA A 278 6.09 -11.89 -8.30
CA ALA A 278 7.12 -11.43 -9.24
C ALA A 278 8.50 -11.33 -8.57
N ARG A 279 8.57 -10.75 -7.38
CA ARG A 279 9.83 -10.67 -6.58
C ARG A 279 10.39 -12.05 -6.27
N GLN A 280 9.56 -12.98 -5.84
CA GLN A 280 9.99 -14.33 -5.48
C GLN A 280 10.46 -15.12 -6.71
N VAL A 281 9.75 -15.03 -7.84
CA VAL A 281 10.17 -15.68 -9.10
C VAL A 281 11.50 -15.09 -9.58
N ARG A 282 11.67 -13.76 -9.50
CA ARG A 282 12.95 -13.12 -9.85
C ARG A 282 14.12 -13.68 -9.04
N LEU A 283 13.96 -13.86 -7.74
CA LEU A 283 15.01 -14.43 -6.88
C LEU A 283 15.38 -15.86 -7.28
N LEU A 284 14.43 -16.64 -7.81
CA LEU A 284 14.69 -17.98 -8.35
C LEU A 284 15.34 -17.93 -9.74
N ALA A 285 15.09 -16.87 -10.52
CA ALA A 285 15.63 -16.70 -11.86
C ALA A 285 17.10 -16.23 -11.85
N ILE A 286 17.51 -15.38 -10.91
CA ILE A 286 18.88 -14.83 -10.84
C ILE A 286 19.97 -15.93 -10.88
N PRO A 287 19.91 -17.03 -10.11
CA PRO A 287 20.90 -18.10 -10.16
C PRO A 287 20.90 -18.88 -11.47
N LYS A 288 19.94 -18.64 -12.36
CA LYS A 288 19.85 -19.28 -13.68
C LYS A 288 20.50 -18.47 -14.79
N ILE A 289 20.93 -17.26 -14.51
CA ILE A 289 21.68 -16.44 -15.46
C ILE A 289 22.98 -17.19 -15.84
N ALA A 290 23.23 -17.34 -17.15
CA ALA A 290 24.36 -18.07 -17.72
C ALA A 290 24.47 -19.55 -17.28
N ASN A 291 23.43 -20.13 -16.71
CA ASN A 291 23.40 -21.51 -16.28
C ASN A 291 22.77 -22.41 -17.36
N ARG A 292 23.57 -23.34 -17.90
CA ARG A 292 23.15 -24.27 -18.96
C ARG A 292 22.03 -25.22 -18.57
N SER A 293 21.68 -25.33 -17.29
CA SER A 293 20.53 -26.13 -16.85
C SER A 293 19.19 -25.53 -17.34
N LEU A 294 19.11 -24.21 -17.51
CA LEU A 294 17.99 -23.55 -18.15
C LEU A 294 18.32 -23.42 -19.66
N ASN A 295 17.68 -24.22 -20.46
CA ASN A 295 17.83 -24.23 -21.90
C ASN A 295 16.49 -24.52 -22.62
N SER A 296 16.45 -24.44 -23.93
CA SER A 296 15.24 -24.54 -24.73
C SER A 296 14.71 -25.97 -24.95
N THR A 297 15.34 -26.99 -24.35
CA THR A 297 14.83 -28.35 -24.47
C THR A 297 13.52 -28.55 -23.70
N PRO A 298 12.57 -29.35 -24.20
CA PRO A 298 11.29 -29.56 -23.51
C PRO A 298 11.45 -30.02 -22.04
N ALA A 299 12.43 -30.87 -21.76
CA ALA A 299 12.69 -31.35 -20.41
C ALA A 299 13.17 -30.21 -19.48
N SER A 300 14.07 -29.34 -19.95
CA SER A 300 14.52 -28.18 -19.18
C SER A 300 13.40 -27.19 -18.95
N VAL A 301 12.58 -26.89 -19.96
CA VAL A 301 11.42 -26.00 -19.85
C VAL A 301 10.45 -26.55 -18.80
N ALA A 302 10.05 -27.82 -18.87
CA ALA A 302 9.12 -28.43 -17.92
C ALA A 302 9.67 -28.37 -16.47
N MET A 303 10.94 -28.69 -16.25
CA MET A 303 11.58 -28.61 -14.94
C MET A 303 11.58 -27.17 -14.38
N HIS A 304 11.90 -26.18 -15.21
CA HIS A 304 11.95 -24.79 -14.75
C HIS A 304 10.57 -24.16 -14.61
N GLN A 305 9.56 -24.61 -15.38
CA GLN A 305 8.16 -24.24 -15.11
C GLN A 305 7.75 -24.64 -13.69
N GLN A 306 8.11 -25.88 -13.27
CA GLN A 306 7.85 -26.34 -11.90
C GLN A 306 8.64 -25.55 -10.85
N LEU A 307 9.87 -25.15 -11.16
CA LEU A 307 10.68 -24.31 -10.27
C LEU A 307 10.05 -22.93 -10.07
N PHE A 308 9.66 -22.23 -11.16
CA PHE A 308 9.09 -20.89 -11.10
C PHE A 308 7.63 -20.88 -10.62
N ALA A 309 6.92 -22.01 -10.70
CA ALA A 309 5.61 -22.16 -10.06
C ALA A 309 5.68 -22.34 -8.53
N LYS A 310 6.88 -22.60 -7.97
CA LYS A 310 7.05 -22.82 -6.52
C LYS A 310 6.54 -21.66 -5.65
N PRO A 311 6.85 -20.39 -5.92
CA PRO A 311 6.33 -19.26 -5.12
C PRO A 311 4.80 -19.24 -5.03
N MET A 312 4.12 -19.50 -6.14
CA MET A 312 2.65 -19.55 -6.16
C MET A 312 2.11 -20.77 -5.38
N ARG A 313 2.75 -21.94 -5.48
CA ARG A 313 2.38 -23.12 -4.66
C ARG A 313 2.58 -22.87 -3.17
N ASP A 314 3.69 -22.24 -2.80
CA ASP A 314 3.96 -21.88 -1.40
C ASP A 314 2.98 -20.79 -0.92
N GLY A 315 2.71 -19.79 -1.76
CA GLY A 315 1.72 -18.73 -1.49
C GLY A 315 0.28 -19.23 -1.42
N ALA A 316 -0.04 -20.38 -2.01
CA ALA A 316 -1.39 -20.96 -1.97
C ALA A 316 -1.71 -21.67 -0.64
N ARG A 317 -0.72 -21.87 0.21
CA ARG A 317 -0.93 -22.51 1.52
C ARG A 317 -1.63 -21.58 2.47
N SER A 318 -2.59 -22.10 3.23
CA SER A 318 -3.23 -21.35 4.30
C SER A 318 -2.23 -20.95 5.39
N LEU A 319 -2.43 -19.79 5.98
CA LEU A 319 -1.60 -19.24 7.05
C LEU A 319 -2.43 -19.11 8.32
N LYS A 320 -1.81 -19.35 9.46
CA LYS A 320 -2.45 -19.14 10.77
C LYS A 320 -1.75 -17.96 11.47
N ILE A 321 -2.51 -16.90 11.70
CA ILE A 321 -2.04 -15.67 12.37
C ILE A 321 -2.91 -15.45 13.61
N ASN A 322 -2.33 -15.36 14.78
CA ASN A 322 -3.05 -15.12 16.05
C ASN A 322 -4.27 -16.03 16.27
N GLY A 323 -4.15 -17.29 15.88
CA GLY A 323 -5.25 -18.28 16.02
C GLY A 323 -6.25 -18.29 14.85
N THR A 324 -6.28 -17.26 14.02
CA THR A 324 -7.15 -17.19 12.83
C THR A 324 -6.47 -17.83 11.63
N VAL A 325 -7.21 -18.64 10.89
CA VAL A 325 -6.74 -19.25 9.64
C VAL A 325 -7.11 -18.33 8.48
N PHE A 326 -6.10 -17.95 7.70
CA PHE A 326 -6.24 -17.18 6.47
C PHE A 326 -6.07 -18.10 5.26
N PRO A 327 -6.80 -17.89 4.17
CA PRO A 327 -6.48 -18.48 2.87
C PRO A 327 -5.04 -18.12 2.46
N GLY A 328 -4.48 -18.86 1.51
CA GLY A 328 -3.21 -18.48 0.90
C GLY A 328 -3.29 -17.11 0.22
N LEU A 329 -2.14 -16.56 -0.11
CA LEU A 329 -2.05 -15.28 -0.83
C LEU A 329 -2.67 -15.36 -2.23
N CYS A 330 -2.58 -16.52 -2.86
CA CYS A 330 -3.15 -16.78 -4.19
C CYS A 330 -3.63 -18.22 -4.29
N MET A 331 -4.39 -18.52 -5.33
CA MET A 331 -4.78 -19.88 -5.67
C MET A 331 -3.57 -20.67 -6.17
N SER A 332 -3.62 -22.01 -6.05
CA SER A 332 -2.58 -22.87 -6.58
C SER A 332 -2.43 -22.68 -8.09
N PRO A 333 -1.20 -22.65 -8.61
CA PRO A 333 -0.96 -22.53 -10.03
C PRO A 333 -1.51 -23.75 -10.80
N ARG A 334 -2.02 -23.51 -12.00
CA ARG A 334 -2.49 -24.51 -12.94
C ARG A 334 -1.42 -24.78 -13.99
N ASP A 335 -1.58 -25.87 -14.72
CA ASP A 335 -0.75 -26.12 -15.90
C ASP A 335 -0.90 -24.99 -16.91
N GLY A 336 0.23 -24.50 -17.42
CA GLY A 336 0.27 -23.36 -18.34
C GLY A 336 0.37 -21.98 -17.68
N ASP A 337 0.25 -21.87 -16.35
CA ASP A 337 0.39 -20.59 -15.64
C ASP A 337 1.82 -20.06 -15.61
N VAL A 338 2.79 -20.90 -15.85
CA VAL A 338 4.20 -20.50 -16.06
C VAL A 338 4.59 -20.85 -17.46
N GLN A 339 4.86 -19.84 -18.25
CA GLN A 339 5.29 -19.98 -19.65
C GLN A 339 6.74 -19.52 -19.76
N ILE A 340 7.57 -20.33 -20.41
CA ILE A 340 8.97 -20.03 -20.67
C ILE A 340 9.16 -20.05 -22.18
N THR A 341 9.55 -18.92 -22.74
CA THR A 341 9.79 -18.74 -24.17
C THR A 341 11.20 -18.27 -24.45
N TRP A 342 11.73 -18.61 -25.61
CA TRP A 342 13.08 -18.27 -26.07
C TRP A 342 12.98 -17.41 -27.34
N PRO A 343 12.82 -16.08 -27.20
CA PRO A 343 12.82 -15.19 -28.38
C PRO A 343 14.15 -15.22 -29.15
N GLU A 344 15.26 -15.40 -28.42
CA GLU A 344 16.62 -15.47 -28.95
C GLU A 344 17.38 -16.57 -28.22
N LYS A 345 18.55 -16.99 -28.73
CA LYS A 345 19.34 -18.10 -28.16
C LYS A 345 19.78 -17.86 -26.72
N ASP A 346 19.99 -16.61 -26.33
CA ASP A 346 20.49 -16.17 -25.03
C ASP A 346 19.46 -15.40 -24.22
N LYS A 347 18.23 -15.24 -24.75
CA LYS A 347 17.17 -14.48 -24.12
C LYS A 347 15.99 -15.36 -23.77
N VAL A 348 15.68 -15.40 -22.47
CA VAL A 348 14.54 -16.14 -21.92
C VAL A 348 13.49 -15.16 -21.41
N GLN A 349 12.24 -15.42 -21.73
CA GLN A 349 11.08 -14.74 -21.15
C GLN A 349 10.29 -15.73 -20.28
N ILE A 350 9.96 -15.31 -19.08
CA ILE A 350 9.18 -16.07 -18.11
C ILE A 350 7.91 -15.27 -17.82
N ALA A 351 6.76 -15.78 -18.24
CA ALA A 351 5.46 -15.22 -17.92
C ALA A 351 4.79 -16.07 -16.81
N ILE A 352 4.20 -15.42 -15.84
CA ILE A 352 3.48 -16.08 -14.75
C ILE A 352 2.06 -15.53 -14.64
N VAL A 353 1.10 -16.39 -14.36
CA VAL A 353 -0.29 -16.03 -14.07
C VAL A 353 -0.54 -16.24 -12.59
N VAL A 354 -0.86 -15.17 -11.88
CA VAL A 354 -1.17 -15.19 -10.45
C VAL A 354 -2.68 -14.96 -10.28
N ARG A 355 -3.33 -15.76 -9.44
CA ARG A 355 -4.77 -15.66 -9.15
C ARG A 355 -4.98 -15.38 -7.67
N PRO A 356 -5.10 -14.13 -7.24
CA PRO A 356 -5.51 -13.78 -5.88
C PRO A 356 -6.91 -14.32 -5.56
N TYR A 357 -7.21 -14.51 -4.28
CA TYR A 357 -8.58 -14.78 -3.84
C TYR A 357 -9.40 -13.50 -3.83
N ASN A 358 -10.70 -13.61 -4.14
CA ASN A 358 -11.63 -12.50 -4.06
C ASN A 358 -11.93 -12.15 -2.60
N CYS A 359 -11.97 -10.85 -2.30
CA CYS A 359 -12.46 -10.33 -1.02
C CYS A 359 -13.85 -9.71 -1.24
N PRO A 360 -14.92 -10.25 -0.63
CA PRO A 360 -16.25 -9.65 -0.76
C PRO A 360 -16.29 -8.29 -0.05
N LYS A 361 -16.69 -7.25 -0.77
CA LYS A 361 -16.81 -5.87 -0.27
C LYS A 361 -18.24 -5.40 -0.18
N ASP A 362 -19.17 -6.11 -0.85
CA ASP A 362 -20.62 -5.91 -0.79
C ASP A 362 -21.30 -7.24 -0.53
N ILE A 363 -22.13 -7.29 0.50
CA ILE A 363 -22.86 -8.50 0.93
C ILE A 363 -24.33 -8.15 1.02
N THR A 364 -25.13 -8.70 0.11
CA THR A 364 -26.59 -8.56 0.14
C THR A 364 -27.20 -9.75 0.85
N ILE A 365 -28.00 -9.50 1.87
CA ILE A 365 -28.75 -10.51 2.64
C ILE A 365 -30.23 -10.31 2.35
N SER A 366 -30.90 -11.35 1.85
CA SER A 366 -32.34 -11.38 1.67
C SER A 366 -32.95 -12.24 2.74
N ILE A 367 -33.95 -11.69 3.47
CA ILE A 367 -34.68 -12.40 4.50
C ILE A 367 -36.09 -12.65 3.96
N MET A 368 -36.52 -13.91 3.97
CA MET A 368 -37.89 -14.31 3.66
C MET A 368 -38.54 -14.86 4.94
N LEU A 369 -39.74 -14.44 5.21
CA LEU A 369 -40.56 -15.05 6.26
C LEU A 369 -41.23 -16.31 5.67
N ASP A 370 -41.03 -17.44 6.30
CA ASP A 370 -41.77 -18.65 6.01
C ASP A 370 -42.98 -18.67 6.95
N GLU A 371 -44.16 -18.34 6.41
CA GLU A 371 -45.42 -18.37 7.11
C GLU A 371 -46.07 -19.77 7.04
N SER A 372 -45.47 -20.75 6.39
CA SER A 372 -45.96 -22.12 6.30
C SER A 372 -45.63 -22.94 7.57
N GLY A 373 -45.75 -22.32 8.74
CA GLY A 373 -45.58 -23.00 10.01
C GLY A 373 -46.77 -23.96 10.28
N GLU A 374 -46.72 -25.16 9.70
CA GLU A 374 -47.40 -26.35 10.21
C GLU A 374 -46.36 -27.41 10.58
#